data_0b00d03ff0169023c7e522603aa08afd
#
_entry.id   0b00d03ff0169023c7e522603aa08afd
#
_cell.length_a   1.000
_cell.length_b   1.000
_cell.length_c   1.000
_cell.angle_alpha   90.00
_cell.angle_beta   90.00
_cell.angle_gamma   90.00
#
_symmetry.space_group_name_H-M   'P 1'
#
loop_
_entity.id
_entity.type
_entity.pdbx_description
1 polymer ?
#
loop_
_entity_poly.entity_id
_entity_poly.type
_entity_poly.pdbx_seq_one_letter_code
_entity_poly.pdbx_strand_id
1 'polypeptide(L)'
;RDNGATWSRPRLIVPEHDQRHQVIAGLFLTREGYLVQPCDAVPGHYGGSAVHISRDKGLTWENPYMDPKIPAYADGAGGGLIAGIHAGVVQLENGDLMALGRNNDIEGGPQYPGLRMPCSVSADMGRSWTYSPTEFLPLYSGQRLVLRRLNEGPLLLISFTHHPGDKMRRGMEFEDASGYKYTGYGMFAALSFDEGKTWPVKRLLTDGKRRLLDGRGWTGYFEMTQTQAEPLGYLAATQTPDNTIHLISSNIHYRFNMEWIMQKPVLTHKR
;
A
#
# COMPACT_ATOMS: atom_id res chain seq x y z
N ARG A 1 -0.13 20.72 -18.42
CA ARG A 1 -1.03 21.88 -18.50
C ARG A 1 -2.16 21.65 -19.51
N ASP A 2 -2.11 20.59 -20.26
CA ASP A 2 -3.06 20.19 -21.31
C ASP A 2 -3.57 18.75 -21.09
N ASN A 3 -3.65 18.33 -19.84
CA ASN A 3 -4.10 16.99 -19.41
C ASN A 3 -3.31 15.83 -20.04
N GLY A 4 -2.03 16.06 -20.32
CA GLY A 4 -1.15 15.03 -20.85
C GLY A 4 -1.18 14.88 -22.37
N ALA A 5 -1.77 15.84 -23.09
CA ALA A 5 -1.74 15.85 -24.56
C ALA A 5 -0.31 16.08 -25.08
N THR A 6 0.49 16.86 -24.34
CA THR A 6 1.91 17.06 -24.64
C THR A 6 2.78 16.85 -23.40
N TRP A 7 4.03 16.48 -23.61
CA TRP A 7 5.02 16.23 -22.56
C TRP A 7 6.32 16.97 -22.84
N SER A 8 6.90 17.60 -21.83
CA SER A 8 8.24 18.15 -21.90
C SER A 8 9.29 17.04 -22.02
N ARG A 9 10.52 17.40 -22.34
CA ARG A 9 11.64 16.46 -22.26
C ARG A 9 11.78 15.97 -20.82
N PRO A 10 12.07 14.67 -20.60
CA PRO A 10 12.37 14.15 -19.28
C PRO A 10 13.54 14.89 -18.64
N ARG A 11 13.50 15.10 -17.33
CA ARG A 11 14.57 15.69 -16.54
C ARG A 11 14.95 14.71 -15.43
N LEU A 12 16.24 14.50 -15.21
CA LEU A 12 16.72 13.76 -14.06
C LEU A 12 16.47 14.59 -12.79
N ILE A 13 15.90 13.96 -11.77
CA ILE A 13 15.54 14.62 -10.50
C ILE A 13 16.80 14.72 -9.62
N VAL A 14 17.58 13.65 -9.54
CA VAL A 14 18.82 13.55 -8.75
C VAL A 14 19.89 12.91 -9.62
N PRO A 15 20.59 13.69 -10.47
CA PRO A 15 21.54 13.14 -11.45
C PRO A 15 22.82 12.56 -10.82
N GLU A 16 23.19 13.02 -9.62
CA GLU A 16 24.42 12.61 -8.94
C GLU A 16 24.24 11.32 -8.12
N HIS A 17 23.05 10.72 -8.12
CA HIS A 17 22.81 9.48 -7.39
C HIS A 17 23.53 8.32 -8.08
N ASP A 18 24.48 7.73 -7.39
CA ASP A 18 25.19 6.51 -7.80
C ASP A 18 24.37 5.23 -7.54
N GLN A 19 23.33 5.31 -6.74
CA GLN A 19 22.41 4.23 -6.42
C GLN A 19 21.11 4.35 -7.24
N ARG A 20 20.56 3.21 -7.59
CA ARG A 20 19.32 3.15 -8.36
C ARG A 20 18.11 3.23 -7.43
N HIS A 21 17.42 4.34 -7.44
CA HIS A 21 16.14 4.50 -6.77
C HIS A 21 15.00 4.29 -7.75
N GLN A 22 14.33 3.17 -7.68
CA GLN A 22 13.15 2.90 -8.48
C GLN A 22 11.94 3.62 -7.90
N VAL A 23 11.32 4.51 -8.65
CA VAL A 23 10.02 5.12 -8.29
C VAL A 23 8.94 4.04 -8.26
N ILE A 24 8.20 3.95 -7.14
CA ILE A 24 7.33 2.81 -6.85
C ILE A 24 5.90 3.17 -6.49
N ALA A 25 5.67 4.34 -5.95
CA ALA A 25 4.35 4.79 -5.52
C ALA A 25 4.06 6.18 -6.07
N GLY A 26 2.80 6.60 -5.94
CA GLY A 26 2.38 7.91 -6.39
C GLY A 26 3.02 9.03 -5.58
N LEU A 27 3.42 10.08 -6.27
CA LEU A 27 3.79 11.35 -5.67
C LEU A 27 2.60 11.92 -4.89
N PHE A 28 2.85 12.50 -3.72
CA PHE A 28 1.82 13.24 -2.98
C PHE A 28 2.36 14.59 -2.47
N LEU A 29 1.42 15.49 -2.17
CA LEU A 29 1.69 16.79 -1.59
C LEU A 29 1.42 16.74 -0.09
N THR A 30 2.39 17.19 0.72
CA THR A 30 2.18 17.38 2.17
C THR A 30 1.38 18.62 2.45
N ARG A 31 0.89 18.78 3.68
CA ARG A 31 0.18 20.00 4.11
C ARG A 31 1.05 21.24 4.07
N GLU A 32 2.36 21.08 4.25
CA GLU A 32 3.35 22.15 4.14
C GLU A 32 3.65 22.56 2.69
N GLY A 33 3.08 21.83 1.71
CA GLY A 33 3.29 22.07 0.29
C GLY A 33 4.54 21.40 -0.28
N TYR A 34 5.12 20.42 0.41
CA TYR A 34 6.26 19.63 -0.08
C TYR A 34 5.77 18.47 -0.95
N LEU A 35 6.49 18.20 -2.03
CA LEU A 35 6.28 16.99 -2.81
C LEU A 35 7.11 15.85 -2.23
N VAL A 36 6.47 14.71 -2.00
CA VAL A 36 7.12 13.49 -1.49
C VAL A 36 6.98 12.40 -2.53
N GLN A 37 8.11 11.85 -2.98
CA GLN A 37 8.19 10.76 -3.94
C GLN A 37 8.80 9.52 -3.28
N PRO A 38 7.98 8.51 -2.97
CA PRO A 38 8.49 7.22 -2.52
C PRO A 38 9.24 6.48 -3.63
N CYS A 39 10.33 5.82 -3.24
CA CYS A 39 11.13 4.99 -4.14
C CYS A 39 11.73 3.80 -3.39
N ASP A 40 12.07 2.74 -4.12
CA ASP A 40 12.88 1.67 -3.56
C ASP A 40 14.31 2.19 -3.36
N ALA A 41 14.84 2.00 -2.17
CA ALA A 41 16.25 2.21 -1.90
C ALA A 41 17.06 0.99 -2.34
N VAL A 42 18.27 1.21 -2.82
CA VAL A 42 19.14 0.13 -3.32
C VAL A 42 20.21 -0.19 -2.30
N PRO A 43 20.68 -1.43 -2.21
CA PRO A 43 20.56 -2.50 -3.20
C PRO A 43 19.49 -3.56 -2.90
N GLY A 44 18.54 -3.72 -3.84
CA GLY A 44 17.76 -4.93 -4.00
C GLY A 44 16.67 -5.21 -2.96
N HIS A 45 16.18 -6.46 -2.97
CA HIS A 45 14.97 -6.93 -2.29
C HIS A 45 14.92 -6.73 -0.76
N TYR A 46 16.05 -6.51 -0.13
CA TYR A 46 16.15 -6.37 1.33
C TYR A 46 16.55 -4.97 1.79
N GLY A 47 16.76 -4.05 0.84
CA GLY A 47 17.24 -2.71 1.15
C GLY A 47 16.20 -1.78 1.78
N GLY A 48 14.92 -2.04 1.55
CA GLY A 48 13.84 -1.15 1.97
C GLY A 48 13.50 -0.08 0.95
N SER A 49 12.70 0.89 1.38
CA SER A 49 12.30 2.07 0.59
C SER A 49 12.83 3.36 1.20
N ALA A 50 12.75 4.44 0.45
CA ALA A 50 13.09 5.79 0.88
C ALA A 50 12.11 6.80 0.28
N VAL A 51 12.24 8.07 0.65
CA VAL A 51 11.48 9.17 0.05
C VAL A 51 12.44 10.23 -0.45
N HIS A 52 12.14 10.78 -1.64
CA HIS A 52 12.71 12.04 -2.10
C HIS A 52 11.74 13.16 -1.82
N ILE A 53 12.24 14.31 -1.38
CA ILE A 53 11.41 15.45 -1.00
C ILE A 53 11.80 16.67 -1.82
N SER A 54 10.80 17.37 -2.35
CA SER A 54 10.98 18.68 -2.95
C SER A 54 10.21 19.72 -2.18
N ARG A 55 10.89 20.80 -1.80
CA ARG A 55 10.30 21.95 -1.09
C ARG A 55 10.01 23.13 -2.01
N ASP A 56 10.35 23.02 -3.29
CA ASP A 56 10.30 24.06 -4.32
C ASP A 56 9.47 23.65 -5.54
N LYS A 57 8.41 22.89 -5.33
CA LYS A 57 7.47 22.45 -6.39
C LYS A 57 8.12 21.57 -7.45
N GLY A 58 9.10 20.76 -7.06
CA GLY A 58 9.76 19.80 -7.94
C GLY A 58 10.94 20.37 -8.72
N LEU A 59 11.43 21.58 -8.40
CA LEU A 59 12.62 22.13 -9.04
C LEU A 59 13.88 21.42 -8.56
N THR A 60 14.02 21.25 -7.24
CA THR A 60 15.09 20.46 -6.63
C THR A 60 14.52 19.37 -5.75
N TRP A 61 15.32 18.33 -5.49
CA TRP A 61 14.93 17.18 -4.70
C TRP A 61 16.06 16.80 -3.76
N GLU A 62 15.72 16.54 -2.53
CA GLU A 62 16.62 16.03 -1.50
C GLU A 62 16.28 14.56 -1.19
N ASN A 63 17.31 13.79 -0.89
CA ASN A 63 17.18 12.49 -0.29
C ASN A 63 17.43 12.65 1.21
N PRO A 64 16.43 12.53 2.06
CA PRO A 64 16.57 12.83 3.48
C PRO A 64 17.39 11.79 4.24
N TYR A 65 17.43 10.53 3.80
CA TYR A 65 18.19 9.52 4.52
C TYR A 65 19.71 9.70 4.28
N MET A 66 20.47 9.64 5.37
CA MET A 66 21.91 9.89 5.35
C MET A 66 22.73 8.61 5.51
N ASP A 67 22.14 7.53 5.98
CA ASP A 67 22.81 6.26 6.23
C ASP A 67 22.26 5.18 5.28
N PRO A 68 23.07 4.72 4.30
CA PRO A 68 22.69 3.64 3.39
C PRO A 68 22.71 2.26 4.03
N LYS A 69 23.10 2.15 5.31
CA LYS A 69 23.11 0.90 6.03
C LYS A 69 21.70 0.34 6.16
N ILE A 70 21.53 -0.91 5.75
CA ILE A 70 20.26 -1.63 5.94
C ILE A 70 20.03 -1.84 7.44
N PRO A 71 18.92 -1.30 8.01
CA PRO A 71 18.62 -1.47 9.43
C PRO A 71 18.25 -2.90 9.78
N ALA A 72 18.31 -3.22 11.07
CA ALA A 72 17.59 -4.38 11.59
C ALA A 72 16.10 -4.03 11.68
N TYR A 73 15.27 -4.56 10.77
CA TYR A 73 13.85 -4.31 10.79
C TYR A 73 13.18 -5.18 11.85
N ALA A 74 12.97 -4.60 13.02
CA ALA A 74 12.32 -5.24 14.17
C ALA A 74 11.40 -4.25 14.90
N ASP A 75 10.47 -4.75 15.67
CA ASP A 75 9.54 -3.92 16.46
C ASP A 75 10.32 -3.02 17.43
N GLY A 76 10.00 -1.73 17.43
CA GLY A 76 10.67 -0.70 18.22
C GLY A 76 12.07 -0.30 17.74
N ALA A 77 12.64 -0.97 16.74
CA ALA A 77 13.92 -0.57 16.17
C ALA A 77 13.76 0.64 15.24
N GLY A 78 14.90 1.27 14.89
CA GLY A 78 14.93 2.42 14.00
C GLY A 78 16.05 2.36 12.98
N GLY A 79 15.95 3.18 11.92
CA GLY A 79 16.94 3.30 10.86
C GLY A 79 16.66 4.39 9.86
N GLY A 80 17.54 4.55 8.87
CA GLY A 80 17.41 5.59 7.82
C GLY A 80 16.49 5.20 6.65
N LEU A 81 16.01 3.94 6.58
CA LEU A 81 15.20 3.44 5.47
C LEU A 81 13.82 2.99 5.97
N ILE A 82 12.83 3.03 5.09
CA ILE A 82 11.51 2.43 5.30
C ILE A 82 11.65 0.91 5.26
N ALA A 83 11.04 0.21 6.20
CA ALA A 83 10.96 -1.25 6.18
C ALA A 83 10.13 -1.74 4.99
N GLY A 84 10.74 -2.60 4.17
CA GLY A 84 10.12 -3.16 2.98
C GLY A 84 10.26 -2.30 1.73
N ILE A 85 10.27 -2.98 0.58
CA ILE A 85 10.28 -2.36 -0.75
C ILE A 85 8.85 -2.07 -1.21
N HIS A 86 8.73 -1.26 -2.28
CA HIS A 86 7.44 -0.87 -2.87
C HIS A 86 6.48 -0.23 -1.86
N ALA A 87 7.02 0.54 -0.92
CA ALA A 87 6.24 1.12 0.16
C ALA A 87 5.23 2.17 -0.35
N GLY A 88 4.01 2.08 0.14
CA GLY A 88 3.06 3.19 0.13
C GLY A 88 3.38 4.14 1.28
N VAL A 89 3.34 5.44 1.04
CA VAL A 89 3.65 6.46 2.05
C VAL A 89 2.53 7.50 2.09
N VAL A 90 2.17 7.93 3.30
CA VAL A 90 1.20 9.02 3.55
C VAL A 90 1.72 9.95 4.64
N GLN A 91 1.21 11.19 4.66
CA GLN A 91 1.39 12.07 5.81
C GLN A 91 0.23 11.89 6.79
N LEU A 92 0.55 11.72 8.08
CA LEU A 92 -0.39 11.68 9.18
C LEU A 92 -0.85 13.09 9.61
N GLU A 93 -1.92 13.19 10.39
CA GLU A 93 -2.44 14.48 10.85
C GLU A 93 -1.47 15.26 11.73
N ASN A 94 -0.61 14.58 12.47
CA ASN A 94 0.43 15.22 13.30
C ASN A 94 1.65 15.72 12.49
N GLY A 95 1.70 15.43 11.17
CA GLY A 95 2.80 15.81 10.27
C GLY A 95 3.79 14.69 9.99
N ASP A 96 3.78 13.62 10.76
CA ASP A 96 4.66 12.47 10.54
C ASP A 96 4.38 11.81 9.20
N LEU A 97 5.35 11.07 8.67
CA LEU A 97 5.15 10.18 7.54
C LEU A 97 4.94 8.76 8.04
N MET A 98 3.93 8.07 7.51
CA MET A 98 3.69 6.66 7.72
C MET A 98 3.90 5.90 6.42
N ALA A 99 4.58 4.75 6.49
CA ALA A 99 4.81 3.88 5.34
C ALA A 99 4.50 2.42 5.66
N LEU A 100 3.92 1.72 4.69
CA LEU A 100 3.73 0.26 4.71
C LEU A 100 4.49 -0.35 3.53
N GLY A 101 5.28 -1.39 3.77
CA GLY A 101 6.16 -1.97 2.76
C GLY A 101 5.93 -3.46 2.49
N ARG A 102 6.58 -3.97 1.46
CA ARG A 102 6.63 -5.38 1.09
C ARG A 102 8.01 -5.96 1.43
N ASN A 103 8.06 -7.17 1.95
CA ASN A 103 9.25 -7.79 2.54
C ASN A 103 9.74 -7.05 3.81
N ASN A 104 10.86 -7.49 4.36
CA ASN A 104 11.38 -7.01 5.65
C ASN A 104 10.33 -7.11 6.76
N ASP A 105 9.61 -8.24 6.74
CA ASP A 105 8.49 -8.54 7.61
C ASP A 105 8.94 -8.55 9.07
N ILE A 106 8.09 -8.04 9.96
CA ILE A 106 8.39 -7.91 11.38
C ILE A 106 7.57 -8.95 12.14
N GLU A 107 8.19 -9.60 13.14
CA GLU A 107 7.48 -10.53 14.00
C GLU A 107 6.38 -9.79 14.76
N GLY A 108 5.15 -10.23 14.61
CA GLY A 108 4.01 -9.71 15.34
C GLY A 108 4.02 -10.20 16.79
N GLY A 109 3.52 -9.38 17.70
CA GLY A 109 3.39 -9.77 19.11
C GLY A 109 2.29 -10.81 19.33
N PRO A 110 1.95 -11.10 20.60
CA PRO A 110 0.93 -12.10 20.96
C PRO A 110 -0.44 -11.86 20.29
N GLN A 111 -0.78 -10.61 19.98
CA GLN A 111 -2.03 -10.25 19.33
C GLN A 111 -2.08 -10.68 17.86
N TYR A 112 -0.94 -10.65 17.19
CA TYR A 112 -0.81 -10.99 15.76
C TYR A 112 0.40 -11.89 15.55
N PRO A 113 0.34 -13.17 15.94
CA PRO A 113 1.49 -14.07 15.90
C PRO A 113 1.99 -14.31 14.47
N GLY A 114 3.31 -14.49 14.35
CA GLY A 114 4.03 -14.70 13.09
C GLY A 114 4.37 -13.41 12.35
N LEU A 115 5.00 -13.54 11.19
CA LEU A 115 5.47 -12.41 10.40
C LEU A 115 4.32 -11.54 9.89
N ARG A 116 4.52 -10.21 9.95
CA ARG A 116 3.55 -9.19 9.58
C ARG A 116 4.15 -8.17 8.62
N MET A 117 3.28 -7.57 7.82
CA MET A 117 3.64 -6.42 6.99
C MET A 117 4.25 -5.33 7.87
N PRO A 118 5.44 -4.79 7.53
CA PRO A 118 6.06 -3.75 8.33
C PRO A 118 5.35 -2.41 8.16
N CYS A 119 5.28 -1.68 9.27
CA CYS A 119 4.97 -0.26 9.33
C CYS A 119 6.22 0.51 9.70
N SER A 120 6.43 1.66 9.08
CA SER A 120 7.50 2.60 9.42
C SER A 120 6.90 3.98 9.63
N VAL A 121 7.30 4.66 10.70
CA VAL A 121 6.86 6.04 11.00
C VAL A 121 8.07 6.94 11.17
N SER A 122 8.02 8.12 10.54
CA SER A 122 9.05 9.15 10.60
C SER A 122 8.48 10.46 11.10
N ALA A 123 9.05 10.99 12.18
CA ALA A 123 8.72 12.30 12.74
C ALA A 123 9.61 13.44 12.20
N ASP A 124 10.54 13.12 11.30
CA ASP A 124 11.56 14.05 10.80
C ASP A 124 11.59 14.14 9.26
N MET A 125 10.45 13.92 8.65
CA MET A 125 10.25 13.99 7.19
C MET A 125 11.16 13.01 6.44
N GLY A 126 11.24 11.76 6.90
CA GLY A 126 11.91 10.66 6.21
C GLY A 126 13.41 10.53 6.48
N ARG A 127 13.99 11.29 7.42
CA ARG A 127 15.41 11.14 7.79
C ARG A 127 15.67 9.90 8.64
N SER A 128 14.75 9.61 9.53
CA SER A 128 14.76 8.39 10.33
C SER A 128 13.37 7.80 10.46
N TRP A 129 13.31 6.49 10.70
CA TRP A 129 12.09 5.72 10.78
C TRP A 129 12.14 4.80 11.99
N THR A 130 10.98 4.65 12.65
CA THR A 130 10.75 3.64 13.68
C THR A 130 9.84 2.57 13.13
N TYR A 131 10.10 1.30 13.47
CA TYR A 131 9.41 0.15 12.88
C TYR A 131 8.46 -0.53 13.85
N SER A 132 7.36 -1.06 13.31
CA SER A 132 6.42 -1.90 14.05
C SER A 132 5.73 -2.90 13.11
N PRO A 133 5.24 -4.04 13.63
CA PRO A 133 4.39 -4.93 12.85
C PRO A 133 2.99 -4.34 12.72
N THR A 134 2.33 -4.62 11.60
CA THR A 134 0.89 -4.36 11.42
C THR A 134 0.06 -5.59 11.78
N GLU A 135 -1.28 -5.47 11.73
CA GLU A 135 -2.18 -6.62 11.79
C GLU A 135 -2.21 -7.44 10.47
N PHE A 136 -1.69 -6.89 9.37
CA PHE A 136 -1.80 -7.48 8.03
C PHE A 136 -0.70 -8.50 7.76
N LEU A 137 -1.04 -9.49 6.93
CA LEU A 137 -0.06 -10.47 6.45
C LEU A 137 0.93 -9.83 5.48
N PRO A 138 2.16 -10.39 5.39
CA PRO A 138 3.19 -9.92 4.48
C PRO A 138 2.77 -9.97 3.02
N LEU A 139 3.35 -9.09 2.22
CA LEU A 139 3.28 -9.11 0.77
C LEU A 139 4.54 -9.72 0.16
N TYR A 140 4.37 -10.35 -0.98
CA TYR A 140 5.46 -11.01 -1.69
C TYR A 140 5.51 -10.62 -3.18
N SER A 141 6.34 -11.33 -3.95
CA SER A 141 6.52 -11.08 -5.37
C SER A 141 5.19 -11.10 -6.15
N GLY A 142 4.99 -10.16 -7.04
CA GLY A 142 3.74 -10.01 -7.79
C GLY A 142 2.67 -9.18 -7.08
N GLN A 143 2.92 -8.72 -5.86
CA GLN A 143 1.99 -7.89 -5.08
C GLN A 143 2.62 -6.52 -4.77
N ARG A 144 1.83 -5.46 -4.91
CA ARG A 144 2.14 -4.09 -4.48
C ARG A 144 0.88 -3.50 -3.85
N LEU A 145 1.03 -2.89 -2.68
CA LEU A 145 -0.07 -2.23 -1.97
C LEU A 145 -0.33 -0.81 -2.48
N VAL A 146 -1.46 -0.25 -2.07
CA VAL A 146 -1.75 1.19 -2.06
C VAL A 146 -1.97 1.62 -0.62
N LEU A 147 -1.28 2.68 -0.18
CA LEU A 147 -1.58 3.39 1.05
C LEU A 147 -1.86 4.85 0.67
N ARG A 148 -3.01 5.39 1.07
CA ARG A 148 -3.44 6.71 0.66
C ARG A 148 -4.37 7.35 1.70
N ARG A 149 -4.31 8.66 1.86
CA ARG A 149 -5.37 9.41 2.54
C ARG A 149 -6.48 9.71 1.55
N LEU A 150 -7.71 9.43 1.94
CA LEU A 150 -8.90 9.79 1.17
C LEU A 150 -9.27 11.26 1.39
N ASN A 151 -10.00 11.84 0.42
CA ASN A 151 -10.52 13.22 0.53
C ASN A 151 -11.42 13.40 1.76
N GLU A 152 -12.11 12.33 2.18
CA GLU A 152 -12.99 12.29 3.36
C GLU A 152 -12.23 12.21 4.70
N GLY A 153 -10.91 12.02 4.67
CA GLY A 153 -10.02 12.01 5.83
C GLY A 153 -9.38 10.66 6.18
N PRO A 154 -10.08 9.53 6.18
CA PRO A 154 -9.52 8.24 6.57
C PRO A 154 -8.34 7.80 5.69
N LEU A 155 -7.47 6.95 6.27
CA LEU A 155 -6.46 6.24 5.51
C LEU A 155 -7.08 5.02 4.83
N LEU A 156 -6.74 4.84 3.55
CA LEU A 156 -7.08 3.67 2.74
C LEU A 156 -5.83 2.82 2.54
N LEU A 157 -5.92 1.56 2.92
CA LEU A 157 -5.00 0.51 2.50
C LEU A 157 -5.70 -0.40 1.50
N ILE A 158 -5.06 -0.65 0.34
CA ILE A 158 -5.45 -1.75 -0.55
C ILE A 158 -4.28 -2.71 -0.59
N SER A 159 -4.54 -3.96 -0.27
CA SER A 159 -3.54 -5.00 -0.11
C SER A 159 -4.11 -6.38 -0.45
N PHE A 160 -3.39 -7.45 -0.09
CA PHE A 160 -3.78 -8.81 -0.38
C PHE A 160 -3.84 -9.63 0.92
N THR A 161 -4.81 -10.53 1.01
CA THR A 161 -5.01 -11.38 2.19
C THR A 161 -3.93 -12.44 2.35
N HIS A 162 -3.28 -12.85 1.24
CA HIS A 162 -2.24 -13.86 1.20
C HIS A 162 -1.53 -13.83 -0.16
N HIS A 163 -0.41 -14.52 -0.27
CA HIS A 163 0.23 -14.80 -1.56
C HIS A 163 -0.22 -16.18 -2.10
N PRO A 164 -0.53 -16.32 -3.41
CA PRO A 164 -0.96 -17.61 -3.98
C PRO A 164 0.03 -18.75 -3.80
N GLY A 165 1.32 -18.44 -3.66
CA GLY A 165 2.38 -19.41 -3.36
C GLY A 165 2.44 -19.84 -1.88
N ASP A 166 1.65 -19.23 -1.00
CA ASP A 166 1.54 -19.65 0.40
C ASP A 166 0.79 -20.98 0.49
N LYS A 167 1.51 -22.05 0.82
CA LYS A 167 0.94 -23.41 0.94
C LYS A 167 -0.17 -23.48 2.00
N MET A 168 -0.14 -22.62 3.00
CA MET A 168 -1.17 -22.56 4.04
C MET A 168 -2.46 -21.89 3.58
N ARG A 169 -2.45 -21.19 2.44
CA ARG A 169 -3.60 -20.43 1.90
C ARG A 169 -4.33 -19.63 2.97
N ARG A 170 -3.58 -18.92 3.80
CA ARG A 170 -4.15 -18.07 4.84
C ARG A 170 -4.97 -16.98 4.18
N GLY A 171 -6.29 -16.98 4.40
CA GLY A 171 -7.15 -15.88 4.03
C GLY A 171 -7.26 -14.87 5.16
N MET A 172 -8.16 -13.90 4.99
CA MET A 172 -8.51 -12.95 6.03
C MET A 172 -10.00 -13.10 6.37
N GLU A 173 -10.36 -12.93 7.64
CA GLU A 173 -11.76 -12.95 8.08
C GLU A 173 -12.44 -11.65 7.66
N PHE A 174 -13.62 -11.78 7.11
CA PHE A 174 -14.56 -10.71 6.79
C PHE A 174 -15.92 -11.03 7.37
N GLU A 175 -16.80 -10.04 7.42
CA GLU A 175 -18.17 -10.18 7.93
C GLU A 175 -19.15 -9.64 6.88
N ASP A 176 -20.24 -10.38 6.65
CA ASP A 176 -21.31 -9.96 5.77
C ASP A 176 -22.38 -9.11 6.51
N ALA A 177 -23.38 -8.63 5.75
CA ALA A 177 -24.45 -7.78 6.29
C ALA A 177 -25.32 -8.48 7.36
N SER A 178 -25.32 -9.81 7.41
CA SER A 178 -26.02 -10.59 8.46
C SER A 178 -25.20 -10.83 9.71
N GLY A 179 -23.93 -10.42 9.73
CA GLY A 179 -22.98 -10.72 10.80
C GLY A 179 -22.27 -12.07 10.63
N TYR A 180 -22.48 -12.76 9.51
CA TYR A 180 -21.80 -14.02 9.24
C TYR A 180 -20.33 -13.78 8.88
N LYS A 181 -19.44 -14.46 9.58
CA LYS A 181 -18.00 -14.41 9.35
C LYS A 181 -17.59 -15.40 8.27
N TYR A 182 -16.79 -14.95 7.32
CA TYR A 182 -16.28 -15.78 6.24
C TYR A 182 -14.81 -15.48 5.95
N THR A 183 -14.10 -16.46 5.42
CA THR A 183 -12.72 -16.27 4.97
C THR A 183 -12.72 -15.80 3.51
N GLY A 184 -12.09 -14.66 3.27
CA GLY A 184 -11.89 -14.11 1.93
C GLY A 184 -10.44 -14.21 1.48
N TYR A 185 -10.23 -14.29 0.16
CA TYR A 185 -8.92 -14.46 -0.47
C TYR A 185 -8.71 -13.44 -1.58
N GLY A 186 -7.51 -12.89 -1.66
CA GLY A 186 -7.11 -11.94 -2.69
C GLY A 186 -7.12 -10.49 -2.23
N MET A 187 -7.35 -9.58 -3.15
CA MET A 187 -7.26 -8.14 -2.94
C MET A 187 -8.38 -7.62 -2.05
N PHE A 188 -8.04 -6.80 -1.06
CA PHE A 188 -8.98 -6.15 -0.16
C PHE A 188 -8.67 -4.68 0.05
N ALA A 189 -9.67 -3.91 0.47
CA ALA A 189 -9.54 -2.56 0.99
C ALA A 189 -9.76 -2.55 2.51
N ALA A 190 -9.01 -1.71 3.22
CA ALA A 190 -9.21 -1.42 4.64
C ALA A 190 -9.18 0.09 4.88
N LEU A 191 -9.97 0.56 5.87
CA LEU A 191 -10.00 1.95 6.29
C LEU A 191 -9.54 2.08 7.74
N SER A 192 -8.70 3.09 7.98
CA SER A 192 -8.32 3.54 9.32
C SER A 192 -8.82 4.96 9.55
N PHE A 193 -9.44 5.20 10.72
CA PHE A 193 -9.97 6.49 11.15
C PHE A 193 -9.15 7.09 12.31
N ASP A 194 -8.04 6.44 12.67
CA ASP A 194 -7.18 6.77 13.81
C ASP A 194 -5.69 6.81 13.43
N GLU A 195 -5.41 7.24 12.20
CA GLU A 195 -4.05 7.42 11.69
C GLU A 195 -3.24 6.10 11.61
N GLY A 196 -3.91 5.02 11.20
CA GLY A 196 -3.26 3.73 10.95
C GLY A 196 -3.07 2.86 12.20
N LYS A 197 -3.56 3.28 13.38
CA LYS A 197 -3.46 2.49 14.61
C LYS A 197 -4.36 1.26 14.58
N THR A 198 -5.58 1.42 14.05
CA THR A 198 -6.54 0.33 13.83
C THR A 198 -7.19 0.41 12.46
N TRP A 199 -7.64 -0.73 11.96
CA TRP A 199 -8.29 -0.87 10.65
C TRP A 199 -9.63 -1.60 10.79
N PRO A 200 -10.65 -0.94 11.38
CA PRO A 200 -11.91 -1.59 11.74
C PRO A 200 -12.77 -1.97 10.54
N VAL A 201 -12.59 -1.32 9.40
CA VAL A 201 -13.34 -1.58 8.18
C VAL A 201 -12.45 -2.32 7.19
N LYS A 202 -12.90 -3.50 6.77
CA LYS A 202 -12.21 -4.32 5.76
C LYS A 202 -13.24 -4.86 4.77
N ARG A 203 -12.93 -4.77 3.48
CA ARG A 203 -13.79 -5.29 2.41
C ARG A 203 -12.98 -5.98 1.33
N LEU A 204 -13.38 -7.20 0.98
CA LEU A 204 -12.83 -7.91 -0.18
C LEU A 204 -13.25 -7.19 -1.46
N LEU A 205 -12.31 -6.95 -2.39
CA LEU A 205 -12.57 -6.21 -3.63
C LEU A 205 -13.14 -7.13 -4.71
N THR A 206 -14.39 -7.52 -4.49
CA THR A 206 -15.19 -8.30 -5.43
C THR A 206 -16.62 -7.76 -5.50
N ASP A 207 -17.27 -7.90 -6.65
CA ASP A 207 -18.69 -7.60 -6.81
C ASP A 207 -19.59 -8.81 -6.51
N GLY A 208 -19.01 -9.92 -6.04
CA GLY A 208 -19.70 -11.14 -5.66
C GLY A 208 -20.13 -12.04 -6.82
N LYS A 209 -19.95 -11.61 -8.05
CA LYS A 209 -20.32 -12.41 -9.23
C LYS A 209 -19.21 -13.40 -9.58
N ARG A 210 -19.59 -14.65 -9.82
CA ARG A 210 -18.64 -15.67 -10.26
C ARG A 210 -18.23 -15.43 -11.72
N ARG A 211 -16.95 -15.16 -11.95
CA ARG A 211 -16.39 -14.87 -13.28
C ARG A 211 -14.93 -15.32 -13.36
N LEU A 212 -14.55 -15.85 -14.53
CA LEU A 212 -13.15 -16.01 -14.89
C LEU A 212 -12.68 -14.69 -15.52
N LEU A 213 -11.66 -14.08 -14.94
CA LEU A 213 -11.07 -12.81 -15.36
C LEU A 213 -9.61 -13.02 -15.76
N ASP A 214 -9.14 -12.21 -16.71
CA ASP A 214 -7.73 -12.17 -17.10
C ASP A 214 -7.08 -10.95 -16.44
N GLY A 215 -6.32 -11.17 -15.39
CA GLY A 215 -5.54 -10.14 -14.70
C GLY A 215 -4.25 -9.80 -15.41
N ARG A 216 -3.84 -10.56 -16.43
CA ARG A 216 -2.54 -10.44 -17.12
C ARG A 216 -1.34 -10.32 -16.17
N GLY A 217 -0.18 -9.99 -16.71
CA GLY A 217 1.05 -9.78 -15.95
C GLY A 217 1.33 -10.93 -14.98
N TRP A 218 1.47 -10.61 -13.70
CA TRP A 218 1.73 -11.60 -12.65
C TRP A 218 0.51 -12.44 -12.27
N THR A 219 -0.70 -11.92 -12.52
CA THR A 219 -1.95 -12.54 -12.05
C THR A 219 -2.40 -13.69 -12.94
N GLY A 220 -2.32 -13.51 -14.28
CA GLY A 220 -2.89 -14.45 -15.22
C GLY A 220 -4.43 -14.55 -15.07
N TYR A 221 -4.98 -15.71 -15.41
CA TYR A 221 -6.41 -15.99 -15.22
C TYR A 221 -6.71 -16.34 -13.76
N PHE A 222 -7.77 -15.74 -13.21
CA PHE A 222 -8.27 -16.06 -11.87
C PHE A 222 -9.80 -16.05 -11.83
N GLU A 223 -10.35 -16.80 -10.90
CA GLU A 223 -11.80 -16.81 -10.67
C GLU A 223 -12.14 -15.78 -9.59
N MET A 224 -12.97 -14.79 -9.93
CA MET A 224 -13.60 -13.89 -8.96
C MET A 224 -14.91 -14.52 -8.48
N THR A 225 -15.15 -14.49 -7.16
CA THR A 225 -16.38 -14.97 -6.51
C THR A 225 -16.77 -14.07 -5.35
N GLN A 226 -17.78 -14.43 -4.56
CA GLN A 226 -18.14 -13.73 -3.32
C GLN A 226 -16.99 -13.72 -2.28
N THR A 227 -16.13 -14.73 -2.30
CA THR A 227 -15.06 -14.91 -1.32
C THR A 227 -13.65 -14.91 -1.95
N GLN A 228 -13.55 -14.64 -3.24
CA GLN A 228 -12.28 -14.58 -3.97
C GLN A 228 -12.21 -13.32 -4.81
N ALA A 229 -11.16 -12.55 -4.63
CA ALA A 229 -10.78 -11.39 -5.41
C ALA A 229 -9.47 -11.65 -6.18
N GLU A 230 -8.98 -10.67 -6.92
CA GLU A 230 -7.71 -10.75 -7.64
C GLU A 230 -6.56 -11.08 -6.69
N PRO A 231 -5.77 -12.14 -6.94
CA PRO A 231 -4.78 -12.62 -5.97
C PRO A 231 -3.43 -11.89 -6.03
N LEU A 232 -3.08 -11.29 -7.18
CA LEU A 232 -1.81 -10.63 -7.44
C LEU A 232 -2.07 -9.31 -8.19
N GLY A 233 -1.08 -8.44 -8.23
CA GLY A 233 -1.11 -7.22 -9.04
C GLY A 233 -0.22 -6.12 -8.45
N TYR A 234 0.28 -5.28 -9.33
CA TYR A 234 0.96 -4.05 -8.95
C TYR A 234 -0.04 -2.91 -8.97
N LEU A 235 -0.48 -2.54 -7.77
CA LEU A 235 -1.60 -1.64 -7.58
C LEU A 235 -1.18 -0.17 -7.71
N ALA A 236 -2.06 0.63 -8.32
CA ALA A 236 -2.02 2.08 -8.26
C ALA A 236 -3.44 2.62 -8.11
N ALA A 237 -3.63 3.63 -7.27
CA ALA A 237 -4.95 4.22 -7.07
C ALA A 237 -4.89 5.74 -7.00
N THR A 238 -5.96 6.35 -7.44
CA THR A 238 -6.24 7.77 -7.25
C THR A 238 -7.69 7.97 -6.86
N GLN A 239 -7.99 9.08 -6.21
CA GLN A 239 -9.36 9.49 -5.91
C GLN A 239 -9.65 10.79 -6.64
N THR A 240 -10.78 10.83 -7.34
CA THR A 240 -11.26 12.01 -8.06
C THR A 240 -12.06 12.95 -7.14
N PRO A 241 -12.31 14.22 -7.54
CA PRO A 241 -13.04 15.19 -6.71
C PRO A 241 -14.47 14.78 -6.33
N ASP A 242 -15.08 13.85 -7.06
CA ASP A 242 -16.38 13.23 -6.76
C ASP A 242 -16.28 12.04 -5.79
N ASN A 243 -15.13 11.88 -5.14
CA ASN A 243 -14.80 10.82 -4.19
C ASN A 243 -14.79 9.41 -4.78
N THR A 244 -14.81 9.27 -6.11
CA THR A 244 -14.60 7.98 -6.75
C THR A 244 -13.13 7.55 -6.64
N ILE A 245 -12.91 6.35 -6.13
CA ILE A 245 -11.59 5.72 -6.10
C ILE A 245 -11.43 4.92 -7.38
N HIS A 246 -10.39 5.25 -8.13
CA HIS A 246 -9.95 4.51 -9.31
C HIS A 246 -8.72 3.71 -8.92
N LEU A 247 -8.85 2.39 -8.96
CA LEU A 247 -7.76 1.45 -8.68
C LEU A 247 -7.45 0.66 -9.95
N ILE A 248 -6.19 0.58 -10.28
CA ILE A 248 -5.69 -0.26 -11.38
C ILE A 248 -4.78 -1.32 -10.77
N SER A 249 -4.99 -2.57 -11.17
CA SER A 249 -4.05 -3.67 -11.01
C SER A 249 -3.19 -3.81 -12.27
N SER A 250 -2.73 -5.01 -12.62
CA SER A 250 -1.96 -5.20 -13.86
C SER A 250 -2.81 -5.01 -15.13
N ASN A 251 -4.10 -5.31 -15.11
CA ASN A 251 -4.99 -5.23 -16.27
C ASN A 251 -6.41 -4.78 -15.96
N ILE A 252 -6.85 -4.86 -14.70
CA ILE A 252 -8.23 -4.60 -14.31
C ILE A 252 -8.34 -3.23 -13.66
N HIS A 253 -9.36 -2.46 -14.07
CA HIS A 253 -9.72 -1.19 -13.48
C HIS A 253 -10.94 -1.36 -12.59
N TYR A 254 -10.78 -1.03 -11.30
CA TYR A 254 -11.83 -1.02 -10.29
C TYR A 254 -12.28 0.41 -10.02
N ARG A 255 -13.60 0.59 -9.84
CA ARG A 255 -14.20 1.86 -9.44
C ARG A 255 -15.11 1.63 -8.25
N PHE A 256 -14.87 2.36 -7.17
CA PHE A 256 -15.65 2.30 -5.93
C PHE A 256 -15.44 3.60 -5.13
N ASN A 257 -16.09 3.75 -4.01
CA ASN A 257 -15.92 4.88 -3.09
C ASN A 257 -15.84 4.39 -1.63
N MET A 258 -15.60 5.30 -0.70
CA MET A 258 -15.52 4.98 0.72
C MET A 258 -16.81 4.35 1.24
N GLU A 259 -17.98 4.85 0.84
CA GLU A 259 -19.28 4.29 1.26
C GLU A 259 -19.41 2.82 0.86
N TRP A 260 -18.99 2.48 -0.35
CA TRP A 260 -19.01 1.09 -0.80
C TRP A 260 -18.06 0.23 0.07
N ILE A 261 -16.88 0.72 0.46
CA ILE A 261 -15.97 -0.03 1.34
C ILE A 261 -16.62 -0.25 2.70
N MET A 262 -17.33 0.72 3.25
CA MET A 262 -17.99 0.65 4.56
C MET A 262 -19.22 -0.27 4.57
N GLN A 263 -19.86 -0.49 3.43
CA GLN A 263 -20.99 -1.41 3.33
C GLN A 263 -20.51 -2.86 3.46
N LYS A 264 -21.13 -3.64 4.35
CA LYS A 264 -20.91 -5.07 4.40
C LYS A 264 -21.57 -5.76 3.20
N PRO A 265 -20.90 -6.74 2.56
CA PRO A 265 -21.49 -7.46 1.43
C PRO A 265 -22.69 -8.29 1.88
N VAL A 266 -23.64 -8.52 0.96
CA VAL A 266 -24.69 -9.52 1.16
C VAL A 266 -24.24 -10.80 0.47
N LEU A 267 -23.93 -11.84 1.24
CA LEU A 267 -23.55 -13.13 0.68
C LEU A 267 -24.77 -14.03 0.43
N THR A 268 -24.71 -14.78 -0.64
CA THR A 268 -25.70 -15.85 -0.90
C THR A 268 -25.18 -17.11 -0.22
N HIS A 269 -25.74 -17.44 0.93
CA HIS A 269 -25.45 -18.72 1.59
C HIS A 269 -26.23 -19.83 0.85
N LYS A 270 -25.53 -20.76 0.18
CA LYS A 270 -26.19 -21.98 -0.27
C LYS A 270 -26.68 -22.72 0.95
N ARG A 271 -27.99 -22.88 1.05
CA ARG A 271 -28.64 -23.79 2.01
C ARG A 271 -28.21 -25.23 1.75
#